data_0f7fc87c8730102319ca141c3f707d5a
#
_entry.id   0f7fc87c8730102319ca141c3f707d5a
#
_cell.length_a   1.000
_cell.length_b   1.000
_cell.length_c   1.000
_cell.angle_alpha   90.00
_cell.angle_beta   90.00
_cell.angle_gamma   90.00
#
_symmetry.space_group_name_H-M   'P 1'
#
loop_
_entity.id
_entity.type
_entity.pdbx_description
1 polymer ?
#
loop_
_entity_poly.entity_id
_entity_poly.type
_entity_poly.pdbx_seq_one_letter_code
_entity_poly.pdbx_strand_id
1 'polypeptide(L)'
;MRRMFLSACLVLLAAASAACAQECDRSDDSQQMMNICAGEDYQAADARLNKAYQDLTNSDDADGKRLLQVAQRAWITFRDAECAHSTAASAGGSIHSMEVSQCLTRLTNDRVKQLAAAANCEEGDVGCANPGEDESDDVQ
;
A
#
# COMPACT_ATOMS: atom_id res chain seq x y z
N MET A 1 -60.23 26.31 -25.05
CA MET A 1 -60.06 25.36 -23.93
C MET A 1 -58.58 24.94 -23.90
N ARG A 2 -57.83 25.58 -23.04
CA ARG A 2 -56.34 25.46 -22.99
C ARG A 2 -56.03 24.64 -21.73
N ARG A 3 -55.65 23.37 -21.93
CA ARG A 3 -55.29 22.48 -20.80
C ARG A 3 -53.82 22.75 -20.39
N MET A 4 -53.66 23.35 -19.22
CA MET A 4 -52.37 23.49 -18.54
C MET A 4 -51.99 22.12 -17.91
N PHE A 5 -50.92 21.49 -18.41
CA PHE A 5 -50.29 20.36 -17.76
C PHE A 5 -49.26 20.92 -16.76
N LEU A 6 -49.56 20.81 -15.46
CA LEU A 6 -48.58 21.02 -14.41
C LEU A 6 -47.68 19.78 -14.33
N SER A 7 -46.44 19.88 -14.80
CA SER A 7 -45.41 18.90 -14.54
C SER A 7 -44.85 19.14 -13.14
N ALA A 8 -45.19 18.28 -12.21
CA ALA A 8 -44.56 18.23 -10.89
C ALA A 8 -43.23 17.52 -11.04
N CYS A 9 -42.12 18.27 -11.01
CA CYS A 9 -40.75 17.71 -10.88
C CYS A 9 -40.54 17.25 -9.44
N LEU A 10 -40.56 15.95 -9.22
CA LEU A 10 -40.22 15.30 -7.96
C LEU A 10 -38.69 15.25 -7.87
N VAL A 11 -38.09 16.18 -7.10
CA VAL A 11 -36.65 16.17 -6.79
C VAL A 11 -36.42 15.14 -5.69
N LEU A 12 -35.93 13.96 -6.06
CA LEU A 12 -35.40 12.95 -5.12
C LEU A 12 -34.04 13.45 -4.60
N LEU A 13 -34.01 14.01 -3.40
CA LEU A 13 -32.76 14.20 -2.64
C LEU A 13 -32.26 12.82 -2.20
N ALA A 14 -31.28 12.28 -2.91
CA ALA A 14 -30.48 11.16 -2.44
C ALA A 14 -29.59 11.66 -1.30
N ALA A 15 -30.00 11.41 -0.05
CA ALA A 15 -29.12 11.56 1.11
C ALA A 15 -28.01 10.51 1.00
N ALA A 16 -26.84 10.92 0.50
CA ALA A 16 -25.62 10.11 0.59
C ALA A 16 -25.24 10.03 2.08
N SER A 17 -25.60 8.92 2.73
CA SER A 17 -25.06 8.57 4.05
C SER A 17 -23.57 8.37 3.88
N ALA A 18 -22.75 9.35 4.29
CA ALA A 18 -21.34 9.13 4.51
C ALA A 18 -21.23 8.07 5.62
N ALA A 19 -20.93 6.84 5.26
CA ALA A 19 -20.53 5.84 6.23
C ALA A 19 -19.22 6.35 6.84
N CYS A 20 -19.26 6.92 8.03
CA CYS A 20 -18.06 7.19 8.81
C CYS A 20 -17.38 5.86 9.04
N ALA A 21 -16.22 5.66 8.40
CA ALA A 21 -15.34 4.56 8.76
C ALA A 21 -15.01 4.74 10.25
N GLN A 22 -15.17 3.70 11.04
CA GLN A 22 -14.86 3.74 12.46
C GLN A 22 -13.33 3.83 12.58
N GLU A 23 -12.84 4.87 13.22
CA GLU A 23 -11.40 5.08 13.46
C GLU A 23 -10.91 4.15 14.58
N CYS A 24 -9.61 3.80 14.54
CA CYS A 24 -8.98 2.97 15.56
C CYS A 24 -8.93 3.67 16.91
N ASP A 25 -9.59 3.09 17.91
CA ASP A 25 -9.42 3.44 19.32
C ASP A 25 -8.55 2.36 20.01
N ARG A 26 -7.28 2.69 20.25
CA ARG A 26 -6.33 1.76 20.89
C ARG A 26 -6.58 1.52 22.39
N SER A 27 -7.57 2.18 22.98
CA SER A 27 -8.02 1.93 24.35
C SER A 27 -9.17 0.91 24.45
N ASP A 28 -9.77 0.53 23.31
CA ASP A 28 -10.80 -0.49 23.20
C ASP A 28 -10.18 -1.85 22.84
N ASP A 29 -10.15 -2.77 23.79
CA ASP A 29 -9.60 -4.12 23.62
C ASP A 29 -10.58 -5.12 22.95
N SER A 30 -11.70 -4.62 22.38
CA SER A 30 -12.63 -5.50 21.66
C SER A 30 -11.96 -6.06 20.39
N GLN A 31 -12.30 -7.31 20.02
CA GLN A 31 -11.78 -7.93 18.81
C GLN A 31 -12.10 -7.11 17.55
N GLN A 32 -13.27 -6.48 17.52
CA GLN A 32 -13.65 -5.61 16.41
C GLN A 32 -12.69 -4.43 16.27
N MET A 33 -12.38 -3.76 17.38
CA MET A 33 -11.47 -2.62 17.38
C MET A 33 -10.04 -3.03 17.05
N MET A 34 -9.57 -4.16 17.58
CA MET A 34 -8.26 -4.71 17.21
C MET A 34 -8.15 -4.99 15.70
N ASN A 35 -9.23 -5.49 15.08
CA ASN A 35 -9.27 -5.67 13.62
C ASN A 35 -9.18 -4.35 12.86
N ILE A 36 -9.88 -3.31 13.32
CA ILE A 36 -9.85 -1.96 12.73
C ILE A 36 -8.45 -1.37 12.84
N CYS A 37 -7.86 -1.40 14.03
CA CYS A 37 -6.52 -0.86 14.28
C CYS A 37 -5.44 -1.58 13.44
N ALA A 38 -5.50 -2.90 13.35
CA ALA A 38 -4.57 -3.65 12.50
C ALA A 38 -4.73 -3.31 11.00
N GLY A 39 -5.96 -3.07 10.56
CA GLY A 39 -6.25 -2.60 9.19
C GLY A 39 -5.64 -1.22 8.91
N GLU A 40 -5.77 -0.27 9.84
CA GLU A 40 -5.15 1.06 9.72
C GLU A 40 -3.62 0.99 9.72
N ASP A 41 -3.02 0.13 10.57
CA ASP A 41 -1.58 -0.10 10.58
C ASP A 41 -1.08 -0.62 9.23
N TYR A 42 -1.84 -1.52 8.59
CA TYR A 42 -1.52 -2.00 7.26
C TYR A 42 -1.63 -0.89 6.19
N GLN A 43 -2.69 -0.10 6.21
CA GLN A 43 -2.85 1.03 5.28
C GLN A 43 -1.69 2.03 5.40
N ALA A 44 -1.26 2.32 6.64
CA ALA A 44 -0.12 3.18 6.88
C ALA A 44 1.20 2.56 6.37
N ALA A 45 1.39 1.25 6.50
CA ALA A 45 2.55 0.54 5.95
C ALA A 45 2.54 0.56 4.41
N ASP A 46 1.37 0.34 3.79
CA ASP A 46 1.22 0.38 2.33
C ASP A 46 1.48 1.78 1.75
N ALA A 47 1.03 2.83 2.43
CA ALA A 47 1.35 4.20 2.04
C ALA A 47 2.87 4.47 2.06
N ARG A 48 3.59 3.98 3.08
CA ARG A 48 5.06 4.06 3.13
C ARG A 48 5.73 3.27 2.02
N LEU A 49 5.22 2.08 1.71
CA LEU A 49 5.72 1.26 0.61
C LEU A 49 5.57 1.96 -0.73
N ASN A 50 4.40 2.53 -0.99
CA ASN A 50 4.12 3.26 -2.23
C ASN A 50 5.06 4.46 -2.38
N LYS A 51 5.32 5.18 -1.27
CA LYS A 51 6.30 6.28 -1.29
C LYS A 51 7.70 5.78 -1.60
N ALA A 52 8.20 4.77 -0.91
CA ALA A 52 9.54 4.23 -1.12
C ALA A 52 9.72 3.69 -2.55
N TYR A 53 8.68 3.05 -3.10
CA TYR A 53 8.66 2.59 -4.49
C TYR A 53 8.74 3.76 -5.48
N GLN A 54 7.99 4.84 -5.24
CA GLN A 54 8.03 6.03 -6.09
C GLN A 54 9.39 6.73 -6.02
N ASP A 55 9.95 6.88 -4.82
CA ASP A 55 11.25 7.52 -4.62
C ASP A 55 12.33 6.76 -5.41
N LEU A 56 12.40 5.44 -5.28
CA LEU A 56 13.35 4.60 -6.01
C LEU A 56 13.08 4.63 -7.53
N THR A 57 11.82 4.54 -7.95
CA THR A 57 11.46 4.62 -9.37
C THR A 57 11.89 5.95 -10.00
N ASN A 58 11.89 7.06 -9.25
CA ASN A 58 12.29 8.36 -9.78
C ASN A 58 13.80 8.48 -9.96
N SER A 59 14.60 7.77 -9.16
CA SER A 59 16.05 7.74 -9.26
C SER A 59 16.58 6.74 -10.28
N ASP A 60 15.82 5.68 -10.62
CA ASP A 60 16.23 4.64 -11.54
C ASP A 60 16.21 5.10 -13.01
N ASP A 61 17.06 4.50 -13.84
CA ASP A 61 16.97 4.57 -15.29
C ASP A 61 15.80 3.75 -15.86
N ALA A 62 15.66 3.69 -17.18
CA ALA A 62 14.54 2.99 -17.83
C ALA A 62 14.55 1.48 -17.58
N ASP A 63 15.72 0.85 -17.53
CA ASP A 63 15.85 -0.60 -17.28
C ASP A 63 15.66 -0.91 -15.81
N GLY A 64 16.20 -0.13 -14.89
CA GLY A 64 15.98 -0.21 -13.45
C GLY A 64 14.50 -0.13 -13.11
N LYS A 65 13.78 0.86 -13.65
CA LYS A 65 12.32 1.00 -13.51
C LYS A 65 11.55 -0.25 -13.93
N ARG A 66 11.92 -0.81 -15.08
CA ARG A 66 11.28 -2.02 -15.58
C ARG A 66 11.53 -3.22 -14.67
N LEU A 67 12.77 -3.42 -14.22
CA LEU A 67 13.14 -4.50 -13.31
C LEU A 67 12.48 -4.35 -11.94
N LEU A 68 12.47 -3.13 -11.38
CA LEU A 68 11.80 -2.82 -10.12
C LEU A 68 10.29 -3.12 -10.20
N GLN A 69 9.63 -2.74 -11.31
CA GLN A 69 8.21 -3.03 -11.51
C GLN A 69 7.91 -4.53 -11.52
N VAL A 70 8.76 -5.34 -12.20
CA VAL A 70 8.61 -6.81 -12.21
C VAL A 70 8.80 -7.37 -10.81
N ALA A 71 9.86 -6.94 -10.11
CA ALA A 71 10.16 -7.38 -8.75
C ALA A 71 9.04 -7.03 -7.76
N GLN A 72 8.48 -5.81 -7.87
CA GLN A 72 7.41 -5.38 -6.98
C GLN A 72 6.11 -6.17 -7.19
N ARG A 73 5.75 -6.49 -8.44
CA ARG A 73 4.59 -7.33 -8.74
C ARG A 73 4.76 -8.76 -8.18
N ALA A 74 5.93 -9.35 -8.37
CA ALA A 74 6.24 -10.68 -7.84
C ALA A 74 6.20 -10.68 -6.30
N TRP A 75 6.74 -9.63 -5.67
CA TRP A 75 6.71 -9.47 -4.23
C TRP A 75 5.28 -9.32 -3.68
N ILE A 76 4.40 -8.55 -4.31
CA ILE A 76 2.99 -8.45 -3.91
C ILE A 76 2.33 -9.83 -3.94
N THR A 77 2.54 -10.60 -5.01
CA THR A 77 2.00 -11.96 -5.13
C THR A 77 2.51 -12.87 -4.01
N PHE A 78 3.80 -12.81 -3.70
CA PHE A 78 4.40 -13.55 -2.59
C PHE A 78 3.80 -13.13 -1.25
N ARG A 79 3.75 -11.82 -0.95
CA ARG A 79 3.21 -11.27 0.29
C ARG A 79 1.79 -11.78 0.56
N ASP A 80 0.92 -11.67 -0.44
CA ASP A 80 -0.48 -12.03 -0.29
C ASP A 80 -0.65 -13.55 -0.10
N ALA A 81 0.11 -14.36 -0.83
CA ALA A 81 0.09 -15.83 -0.67
C ALA A 81 0.66 -16.27 0.69
N GLU A 82 1.76 -15.66 1.14
CA GLU A 82 2.38 -15.94 2.44
C GLU A 82 1.44 -15.61 3.59
N CYS A 83 0.77 -14.45 3.55
CA CYS A 83 -0.17 -14.10 4.60
C CYS A 83 -1.44 -14.96 4.58
N ALA A 84 -1.94 -15.35 3.41
CA ALA A 84 -3.03 -16.29 3.30
C ALA A 84 -2.65 -17.67 3.90
N HIS A 85 -1.43 -18.15 3.65
CA HIS A 85 -0.94 -19.41 4.20
C HIS A 85 -0.75 -19.34 5.72
N SER A 86 -0.05 -18.32 6.20
CA SER A 86 0.32 -18.20 7.62
C SER A 86 -0.87 -17.96 8.55
N THR A 87 -1.98 -17.43 8.03
CA THR A 87 -3.21 -17.16 8.80
C THR A 87 -4.34 -18.15 8.52
N ALA A 88 -4.10 -19.20 7.75
CA ALA A 88 -5.11 -20.17 7.33
C ALA A 88 -5.83 -20.85 8.53
N ALA A 89 -5.13 -21.04 9.64
CA ALA A 89 -5.69 -21.70 10.84
C ALA A 89 -6.81 -20.90 11.50
N SER A 90 -6.83 -19.57 11.35
CA SER A 90 -7.87 -18.69 11.91
C SER A 90 -8.99 -18.36 10.91
N ALA A 91 -8.98 -18.95 9.72
CA ALA A 91 -9.96 -18.66 8.67
C ALA A 91 -11.41 -18.86 9.19
N GLY A 92 -12.24 -17.84 8.97
CA GLY A 92 -13.63 -17.80 9.46
C GLY A 92 -13.78 -17.38 10.92
N GLY A 93 -12.69 -17.21 11.67
CA GLY A 93 -12.71 -16.68 13.05
C GLY A 93 -12.70 -15.15 13.08
N SER A 94 -13.15 -14.59 14.22
CA SER A 94 -13.20 -13.13 14.43
C SER A 94 -11.83 -12.46 14.48
N ILE A 95 -10.77 -13.20 14.78
CA ILE A 95 -9.38 -12.74 14.86
C ILE A 95 -8.70 -12.70 13.48
N HIS A 96 -9.23 -13.41 12.49
CA HIS A 96 -8.58 -13.64 11.21
C HIS A 96 -8.17 -12.35 10.49
N SER A 97 -9.05 -11.35 10.44
CA SER A 97 -8.74 -10.08 9.76
C SER A 97 -7.60 -9.30 10.43
N MET A 98 -7.50 -9.37 11.77
CA MET A 98 -6.38 -8.80 12.50
C MET A 98 -5.06 -9.50 12.14
N GLU A 99 -5.03 -10.84 12.18
CA GLU A 99 -3.84 -11.63 11.87
C GLU A 99 -3.35 -11.41 10.43
N VAL A 100 -4.28 -11.36 9.47
CA VAL A 100 -3.96 -11.04 8.06
C VAL A 100 -3.34 -9.65 7.96
N SER A 101 -3.97 -8.64 8.56
CA SER A 101 -3.47 -7.26 8.53
C SER A 101 -2.09 -7.13 9.18
N GLN A 102 -1.86 -7.80 10.31
CA GLN A 102 -0.55 -7.81 10.98
C GLN A 102 0.53 -8.49 10.13
N CYS A 103 0.22 -9.61 9.47
CA CYS A 103 1.13 -10.26 8.54
C CYS A 103 1.50 -9.34 7.38
N LEU A 104 0.49 -8.74 6.73
CA LEU A 104 0.67 -7.78 5.64
C LEU A 104 1.51 -6.58 6.08
N THR A 105 1.24 -6.01 7.25
CA THR A 105 2.00 -4.90 7.83
C THR A 105 3.47 -5.24 8.00
N ARG A 106 3.77 -6.40 8.58
CA ARG A 106 5.16 -6.86 8.80
C ARG A 106 5.92 -6.98 7.49
N LEU A 107 5.39 -7.76 6.53
CA LEU A 107 6.05 -7.96 5.24
C LEU A 107 6.19 -6.66 4.45
N THR A 108 5.17 -5.79 4.50
CA THR A 108 5.20 -4.48 3.83
C THR A 108 6.29 -3.57 4.43
N ASN A 109 6.41 -3.52 5.76
CA ASN A 109 7.48 -2.74 6.40
C ASN A 109 8.87 -3.27 6.07
N ASP A 110 9.06 -4.59 5.96
CA ASP A 110 10.34 -5.16 5.55
C ASP A 110 10.67 -4.81 4.09
N ARG A 111 9.67 -4.77 3.21
CA ARG A 111 9.85 -4.30 1.83
C ARG A 111 10.21 -2.81 1.75
N VAL A 112 9.61 -1.97 2.59
CA VAL A 112 9.97 -0.54 2.69
C VAL A 112 11.46 -0.40 2.99
N LYS A 113 11.99 -1.17 3.96
CA LYS A 113 13.43 -1.14 4.30
C LYS A 113 14.31 -1.56 3.13
N GLN A 114 13.89 -2.60 2.38
CA GLN A 114 14.64 -3.07 1.20
C GLN A 114 14.69 -2.01 0.09
N LEU A 115 13.56 -1.35 -0.20
CA LEU A 115 13.51 -0.29 -1.21
C LEU A 115 14.30 0.95 -0.76
N ALA A 116 14.21 1.31 0.52
CA ALA A 116 14.99 2.41 1.07
C ALA A 116 16.50 2.14 1.03
N ALA A 117 16.93 0.91 1.31
CA ALA A 117 18.34 0.52 1.20
C ALA A 117 18.83 0.62 -0.26
N ALA A 118 18.00 0.18 -1.23
CA ALA A 118 18.34 0.27 -2.64
C ALA A 118 18.43 1.73 -3.16
N ALA A 119 17.64 2.64 -2.57
CA ALA A 119 17.66 4.07 -2.92
C ALA A 119 18.84 4.84 -2.29
N ASN A 120 19.46 4.30 -1.23
CA ASN A 120 20.58 4.95 -0.51
C ASN A 120 21.91 4.26 -0.81
N CYS A 121 22.13 3.90 -2.06
CA CYS A 121 23.37 3.32 -2.52
C CYS A 121 24.53 4.33 -2.45
N GLU A 122 25.67 3.90 -1.90
CA GLU A 122 26.89 4.72 -1.93
C GLU A 122 27.66 4.47 -3.23
N GLU A 123 28.34 5.52 -3.71
CA GLU A 123 29.19 5.44 -4.90
C GLU A 123 30.24 4.33 -4.75
N GLY A 124 30.31 3.43 -5.73
CA GLY A 124 31.24 2.29 -5.72
C GLY A 124 30.69 1.02 -5.05
N ASP A 125 29.47 1.01 -4.51
CA ASP A 125 28.82 -0.20 -4.04
C ASP A 125 28.30 -1.05 -5.21
N VAL A 126 29.02 -2.11 -5.53
CA VAL A 126 28.69 -3.05 -6.62
C VAL A 126 27.37 -3.81 -6.39
N GLY A 127 26.80 -3.73 -5.18
CA GLY A 127 25.49 -4.30 -4.85
C GLY A 127 24.33 -3.39 -5.23
N CYS A 128 24.61 -2.16 -5.67
CA CYS A 128 23.60 -1.19 -6.06
C CYS A 128 23.11 -1.41 -7.50
N ALA A 129 21.79 -1.33 -7.70
CA ALA A 129 21.18 -1.47 -9.02
C ALA A 129 21.57 -0.31 -9.97
N ASN A 130 21.89 0.86 -9.40
CA ASN A 130 22.38 2.04 -10.12
C ASN A 130 23.64 2.57 -9.40
N PRO A 131 24.85 2.05 -9.70
CA PRO A 131 26.06 2.73 -9.33
C PRO A 131 26.08 4.07 -10.07
N GLY A 132 26.17 5.19 -9.30
CA GLY A 132 26.16 6.56 -9.87
C GLY A 132 27.02 6.63 -11.13
N GLU A 133 26.53 7.30 -12.17
CA GLU A 133 27.30 7.56 -13.37
C GLU A 133 28.55 8.35 -12.96
N ASP A 134 29.71 7.74 -13.12
CA ASP A 134 30.98 8.44 -12.99
C ASP A 134 31.02 9.59 -13.99
N GLU A 135 30.76 10.79 -13.50
CA GLU A 135 30.99 12.03 -14.23
C GLU A 135 32.51 12.29 -14.31
N SER A 136 33.25 11.37 -14.91
CA SER A 136 34.67 11.43 -15.10
C SER A 136 35.09 11.11 -16.56
N ASP A 137 34.51 11.83 -17.50
CA ASP A 137 35.08 11.94 -18.86
C ASP A 137 34.93 13.35 -19.45
N ASP A 138 35.43 14.34 -18.72
CA ASP A 138 35.81 15.63 -19.31
C ASP A 138 37.22 16.01 -18.89
N VAL A 139 38.19 15.25 -19.44
CA VAL A 139 39.56 15.74 -19.55
C VAL A 139 40.09 15.44 -20.95
N GLN A 140 40.07 16.46 -21.80
CA GLN A 140 40.83 16.85 -22.98
C GLN A 140 40.08 16.94 -24.29
#